data_1dcd0ce151431dbbcb0866e699589987
#
_entry.id   1dcd0ce151431dbbcb0866e699589987
#
_cell.length_a   1.000
_cell.length_b   1.000
_cell.length_c   1.000
_cell.angle_alpha   90.00
_cell.angle_beta   90.00
_cell.angle_gamma   90.00
#
_symmetry.space_group_name_H-M   'P 1'
#
loop_
_entity.id
_entity.type
_entity.pdbx_description
1 polymer ?
#
loop_
_entity_poly.entity_id
_entity_poly.type
_entity_poly.pdbx_seq_one_letter_code
_entity_poly.pdbx_strand_id
1 'polypeptide(L)'
;VSPATDGGAISTRTFIPHKCHDAIGVLGAVSVATACLLPKGPAAGLATVPDGEEKSMSIEHPTGEMTVIATVRDGSVTDAAVLRTARKLFDGMVFARSPDSALPEGHE
;
A
#
# COMPACT_ATOMS: atom_id res chain seq x y z
N VAL A 1 -0.77 -3.30 14.85
CA VAL A 1 -0.29 -4.49 14.11
C VAL A 1 -0.35 -5.72 14.98
N SER A 2 -0.44 -6.86 14.37
CA SER A 2 -0.46 -8.16 15.02
C SER A 2 0.15 -9.21 14.08
N PRO A 3 0.46 -10.42 14.56
CA PRO A 3 0.92 -11.49 13.67
C PRO A 3 -0.11 -11.77 12.58
N ALA A 4 0.35 -12.18 11.40
CA ALA A 4 -0.51 -12.54 10.29
C ALA A 4 -1.41 -13.73 10.65
N THR A 5 -2.64 -13.73 10.12
CA THR A 5 -3.62 -14.81 10.37
C THR A 5 -3.93 -15.63 9.13
N ASP A 6 -3.62 -15.13 7.94
CA ASP A 6 -3.90 -15.77 6.66
C ASP A 6 -2.65 -15.98 5.78
N GLY A 7 -1.52 -16.24 6.43
CA GLY A 7 -0.27 -16.51 5.71
C GLY A 7 0.48 -15.30 5.19
N GLY A 8 0.04 -14.09 5.52
CA GLY A 8 0.74 -12.86 5.15
C GLY A 8 1.96 -12.58 6.01
N ALA A 9 2.56 -11.41 5.81
CA ALA A 9 3.71 -10.97 6.59
C ALA A 9 3.29 -10.42 7.95
N ILE A 10 2.24 -9.63 7.99
CA ILE A 10 1.74 -9.00 9.21
C ILE A 10 0.26 -8.63 9.03
N SER A 11 -0.49 -8.57 10.12
CA SER A 11 -1.88 -8.12 10.11
C SER A 11 -2.00 -6.72 10.68
N THR A 12 -2.88 -5.91 10.09
CA THR A 12 -3.05 -4.50 10.44
C THR A 12 -4.49 -4.11 10.69
N ARG A 13 -4.67 -3.07 11.51
CA ARG A 13 -5.92 -2.33 11.67
C ARG A 13 -5.58 -0.85 11.66
N THR A 14 -6.23 -0.09 10.79
CA THR A 14 -5.99 1.35 10.64
C THR A 14 -7.19 2.14 11.17
N PHE A 15 -6.94 3.06 12.08
CA PHE A 15 -7.98 3.90 12.68
C PHE A 15 -7.82 5.35 12.26
N ILE A 16 -8.86 5.92 11.60
CA ILE A 16 -8.85 7.30 11.13
C ILE A 16 -10.24 7.92 11.36
N PRO A 17 -10.42 8.86 12.28
CA PRO A 17 -9.57 9.10 13.45
C PRO A 17 -9.78 8.07 14.55
N HIS A 18 -11.01 7.51 14.67
CA HIS A 18 -11.37 6.56 15.75
C HIS A 18 -12.02 5.28 15.23
N LYS A 19 -12.39 5.25 13.95
CA LYS A 19 -13.04 4.11 13.33
C LYS A 19 -12.00 3.26 12.59
N CYS A 20 -12.07 1.94 12.75
CA CYS A 20 -11.23 1.03 12.00
C CYS A 20 -11.67 1.01 10.53
N HIS A 21 -10.72 1.23 9.63
CA HIS A 21 -10.95 1.15 8.19
C HIS A 21 -11.00 -0.31 7.72
N ASP A 22 -11.80 -0.55 6.68
CA ASP A 22 -11.96 -1.90 6.12
C ASP A 22 -10.71 -2.40 5.40
N ALA A 23 -9.84 -1.48 4.98
CA ALA A 23 -8.63 -1.79 4.22
C ALA A 23 -7.48 -0.91 4.67
N ILE A 24 -6.35 -1.02 3.99
CA ILE A 24 -5.18 -0.17 4.22
C ILE A 24 -4.88 0.63 2.96
N GLY A 25 -4.49 1.90 3.12
CA GLY A 25 -4.06 2.74 2.00
C GLY A 25 -2.65 2.38 1.53
N VAL A 26 -2.28 2.86 0.34
CA VAL A 26 -0.96 2.58 -0.27
C VAL A 26 0.17 3.08 0.63
N LEU A 27 0.12 4.33 1.09
CA LEU A 27 1.16 4.89 1.96
C LEU A 27 1.25 4.13 3.29
N GLY A 28 0.10 3.77 3.87
CA GLY A 28 0.06 2.98 5.10
C GLY A 28 0.68 1.61 4.90
N ALA A 29 0.36 0.93 3.81
CA ALA A 29 0.92 -0.39 3.50
C ALA A 29 2.44 -0.35 3.31
N VAL A 30 2.94 0.63 2.57
CA VAL A 30 4.39 0.81 2.36
C VAL A 30 5.09 1.12 3.68
N SER A 31 4.49 1.98 4.51
CA SER A 31 5.04 2.31 5.82
C SER A 31 5.12 1.10 6.74
N VAL A 32 4.08 0.28 6.79
CA VAL A 32 4.07 -0.95 7.60
C VAL A 32 5.09 -1.96 7.08
N ALA A 33 5.14 -2.17 5.77
CA ALA A 33 6.12 -3.07 5.17
C ALA A 33 7.55 -2.64 5.49
N THR A 34 7.83 -1.35 5.39
CA THR A 34 9.14 -0.80 5.76
C THR A 34 9.45 -1.02 7.24
N ALA A 35 8.47 -0.81 8.12
CA ALA A 35 8.63 -1.04 9.55
C ALA A 35 8.97 -2.49 9.88
N CYS A 36 8.39 -3.45 9.14
CA CYS A 36 8.70 -4.88 9.30
C CYS A 36 10.16 -5.21 8.96
N LEU A 37 10.79 -4.42 8.12
CA LEU A 37 12.15 -4.63 7.64
C LEU A 37 13.20 -3.89 8.47
N LEU A 38 12.77 -3.04 9.41
CA LEU A 38 13.69 -2.39 10.33
C LEU A 38 14.27 -3.40 11.33
N PRO A 39 15.55 -3.24 11.73
CA PRO A 39 16.18 -4.18 12.66
C PRO A 39 15.55 -4.18 14.06
N LYS A 40 14.86 -3.11 14.43
CA LYS A 40 14.21 -2.96 15.74
C LYS A 40 12.82 -2.31 15.56
N GLY A 41 11.92 -2.62 16.46
CA GLY A 41 10.59 -2.05 16.49
C GLY A 41 9.51 -3.11 16.68
N PRO A 42 8.27 -2.72 17.01
CA PRO A 42 7.20 -3.69 17.30
C PRO A 42 6.82 -4.52 16.06
N ALA A 43 6.82 -3.94 14.87
CA ALA A 43 6.46 -4.67 13.65
C ALA A 43 7.48 -5.75 13.31
N ALA A 44 8.77 -5.50 13.50
CA ALA A 44 9.83 -6.46 13.20
C ALA A 44 9.69 -7.75 14.00
N GLY A 45 9.25 -7.65 15.25
CA GLY A 45 9.05 -8.81 16.12
C GLY A 45 7.82 -9.64 15.79
N LEU A 46 6.84 -9.08 15.10
CA LEU A 46 5.56 -9.72 14.77
C LEU A 46 5.51 -10.23 13.33
N ALA A 47 6.33 -9.67 12.45
CA ALA A 47 6.26 -9.94 11.02
C ALA A 47 6.97 -11.23 10.64
N THR A 48 6.41 -11.90 9.62
CA THR A 48 7.08 -12.99 8.91
C THR A 48 7.64 -12.39 7.63
N VAL A 49 8.96 -12.23 7.57
CA VAL A 49 9.66 -11.56 6.47
C VAL A 49 10.37 -12.60 5.59
N PRO A 50 10.13 -12.59 4.27
CA PRO A 50 10.84 -13.51 3.36
C PRO A 50 12.31 -13.15 3.24
N ASP A 51 13.12 -14.14 2.86
CA ASP A 51 14.54 -13.95 2.58
C ASP A 51 14.71 -13.31 1.20
N GLY A 52 15.91 -12.77 0.95
CA GLY A 52 16.30 -12.23 -0.33
C GLY A 52 16.33 -10.70 -0.33
N GLU A 53 16.84 -10.15 -1.43
CA GLU A 53 16.97 -8.71 -1.61
C GLU A 53 15.64 -8.07 -1.98
N GLU A 54 14.88 -8.70 -2.86
CA GLU A 54 13.53 -8.29 -3.21
C GLU A 54 12.52 -9.09 -2.40
N LYS A 55 11.73 -8.40 -1.59
CA LYS A 55 10.80 -9.03 -0.65
C LYS A 55 9.36 -8.70 -1.02
N SER A 56 8.58 -9.74 -1.35
CA SER A 56 7.15 -9.62 -1.56
C SER A 56 6.44 -9.88 -0.24
N MET A 57 5.76 -8.86 0.27
CA MET A 57 5.13 -8.91 1.59
C MET A 57 3.64 -8.65 1.48
N SER A 58 2.84 -9.54 2.03
CA SER A 58 1.39 -9.39 2.10
C SER A 58 1.01 -8.71 3.41
N ILE A 59 0.45 -7.51 3.31
CA ILE A 59 -0.01 -6.75 4.47
C ILE A 59 -1.51 -7.00 4.64
N GLU A 60 -1.86 -7.76 5.65
CA GLU A 60 -3.26 -8.14 5.91
C GLU A 60 -4.04 -6.98 6.53
N HIS A 61 -5.31 -6.86 6.17
CA HIS A 61 -6.25 -5.90 6.71
C HIS A 61 -7.64 -6.53 6.84
N PRO A 62 -8.64 -5.87 7.44
CA PRO A 62 -9.93 -6.50 7.73
C PRO A 62 -10.65 -7.15 6.55
N THR A 63 -10.47 -6.67 5.33
CA THR A 63 -11.17 -7.18 4.15
C THR A 63 -10.27 -7.92 3.15
N GLY A 64 -9.00 -8.17 3.51
CA GLY A 64 -8.10 -8.90 2.63
C GLY A 64 -6.64 -8.54 2.86
N GLU A 65 -5.91 -8.30 1.78
CA GLU A 65 -4.49 -7.99 1.84
C GLU A 65 -4.06 -6.99 0.78
N MET A 66 -2.92 -6.36 0.99
CA MET A 66 -2.23 -5.58 -0.03
C MET A 66 -0.78 -6.06 -0.10
N THR A 67 -0.32 -6.41 -1.29
CA THR A 67 1.05 -6.87 -1.50
C THR A 67 1.98 -5.69 -1.77
N VAL A 68 3.03 -5.58 -0.97
CA VAL A 68 4.12 -4.61 -1.14
C VAL A 68 5.38 -5.38 -1.50
N ILE A 69 6.04 -4.93 -2.56
CA ILE A 69 7.33 -5.48 -2.98
C ILE A 69 8.40 -4.47 -2.60
N ALA A 70 9.23 -4.82 -1.63
CA ALA A 70 10.29 -3.95 -1.13
C ALA A 70 11.65 -4.50 -1.54
N THR A 71 12.55 -3.63 -1.98
CA THR A 71 13.93 -3.98 -2.28
C THR A 71 14.81 -3.51 -1.14
N VAL A 72 15.57 -4.45 -0.56
CA VAL A 72 16.48 -4.18 0.56
C VAL A 72 17.91 -4.40 0.11
N ARG A 73 18.74 -3.36 0.27
CA ARG A 73 20.17 -3.42 -0.02
C ARG A 73 20.94 -2.83 1.16
N ASP A 74 21.98 -3.53 1.60
CA ASP A 74 22.83 -3.12 2.71
C ASP A 74 22.06 -2.78 3.98
N GLY A 75 20.97 -3.52 4.24
CA GLY A 75 20.12 -3.32 5.41
C GLY A 75 19.15 -2.15 5.30
N SER A 76 19.05 -1.50 4.14
CA SER A 76 18.15 -0.38 3.91
C SER A 76 17.15 -0.68 2.80
N VAL A 77 15.92 -0.21 2.96
CA VAL A 77 14.90 -0.28 1.90
C VAL A 77 15.22 0.80 0.87
N THR A 78 15.53 0.37 -0.36
CA THR A 78 15.91 1.28 -1.45
C THR A 78 14.79 1.54 -2.43
N ASP A 79 13.78 0.67 -2.46
CA ASP A 79 12.65 0.80 -3.36
C ASP A 79 11.44 0.06 -2.80
N ALA A 80 10.25 0.51 -3.15
CA ALA A 80 9.00 -0.14 -2.77
C ALA A 80 7.97 0.01 -3.88
N ALA A 81 7.22 -1.05 -4.14
CA ALA A 81 6.14 -1.08 -5.12
C ALA A 81 4.91 -1.75 -4.52
N VAL A 82 3.74 -1.38 -5.01
CA VAL A 82 2.48 -1.99 -4.60
C VAL A 82 1.90 -2.76 -5.78
N LEU A 83 1.53 -4.00 -5.55
CA LEU A 83 0.87 -4.82 -6.55
C LEU A 83 -0.63 -4.55 -6.50
N ARG A 84 -1.19 -4.18 -7.65
CA ARG A 84 -2.62 -3.92 -7.80
C ARG A 84 -3.17 -4.61 -9.03
N THR A 85 -4.43 -4.98 -8.97
CA THR A 85 -5.15 -5.47 -10.15
C THR A 85 -5.82 -4.30 -10.85
N ALA A 86 -5.89 -4.39 -12.17
CA ALA A 86 -6.57 -3.40 -12.99
C ALA A 86 -7.26 -4.07 -14.16
N ARG A 87 -8.40 -3.52 -14.56
CA ARG A 87 -9.11 -3.96 -15.75
C ARG A 87 -9.38 -2.76 -16.64
N LYS A 88 -9.01 -2.88 -17.90
CA LYS A 88 -9.29 -1.82 -18.87
C LYS A 88 -10.80 -1.72 -19.09
N LEU A 89 -11.37 -0.56 -18.84
CA LEU A 89 -12.79 -0.28 -19.07
C LEU A 89 -13.01 0.56 -20.32
N PHE A 90 -12.03 1.35 -20.70
CA PHE A 90 -12.14 2.26 -21.83
C PHE A 90 -10.75 2.49 -22.42
N ASP A 91 -10.72 2.57 -23.76
CA ASP A 91 -9.50 2.92 -24.50
C ASP A 91 -9.92 3.76 -25.69
N GLY A 92 -9.58 5.03 -25.68
CA GLY A 92 -10.00 5.95 -26.71
C GLY A 92 -9.42 7.34 -26.51
N MET A 93 -9.96 8.30 -27.23
CA MET A 93 -9.52 9.68 -27.17
C MET A 93 -10.50 10.54 -26.38
N VAL A 94 -9.94 11.49 -25.66
CA VAL A 94 -10.70 12.50 -24.92
C VAL A 94 -10.34 13.86 -25.51
N PHE A 95 -11.35 14.69 -25.76
CA PHE A 95 -11.14 16.02 -26.30
C PHE A 95 -11.35 17.04 -25.17
N ALA A 96 -10.38 17.93 -25.02
CA ALA A 96 -10.49 19.03 -24.07
C ALA A 96 -11.60 19.99 -24.52
N ARG A 97 -12.28 20.59 -23.55
CA ARG A 97 -13.26 21.66 -23.82
C ARG A 97 -12.52 22.86 -24.42
N SER A 98 -13.11 23.47 -25.47
CA SER A 98 -12.53 24.67 -26.02
C SER A 98 -12.60 25.84 -25.03
N PRO A 99 -11.70 26.84 -25.15
CA PRO A 99 -11.75 28.04 -24.29
C PRO A 99 -13.11 28.73 -24.28
N ASP A 100 -13.80 28.78 -25.42
CA ASP A 100 -15.11 29.44 -25.54
C ASP A 100 -16.23 28.69 -24.83
N SER A 101 -16.06 27.40 -24.53
CA SER A 101 -17.03 26.60 -23.79
C SER A 101 -16.56 26.30 -22.39
N ALA A 102 -15.53 26.99 -21.90
CA ALA A 102 -15.05 26.82 -20.54
C ALA A 102 -16.13 27.21 -19.53
N LEU A 103 -16.11 26.53 -18.36
CA LEU A 103 -17.02 26.87 -17.28
C LEU A 103 -16.69 28.26 -16.72
N PRO A 104 -17.71 28.99 -16.19
CA PRO A 104 -17.48 30.27 -15.53
C PRO A 104 -16.42 30.13 -14.42
N GLU A 105 -15.68 31.22 -14.21
CA GLU A 105 -14.69 31.28 -13.15
C GLU A 105 -15.32 31.04 -11.78
N GLY A 106 -14.66 30.27 -10.93
CA GLY A 106 -15.17 29.90 -9.62
C GLY A 106 -16.16 28.76 -9.63
N HIS A 107 -16.47 28.20 -10.78
CA HIS A 107 -17.31 27.02 -10.93
C HIS A 107 -16.45 25.77 -10.86
N GLU A 108 -16.63 25.02 -9.80
CA GLU A 108 -15.82 23.83 -9.54
C GLU A 108 -16.62 22.57 -9.35
#